data_c63fda8ea270f150224a55f20e3e89e3
#
_entry.id   c63fda8ea270f150224a55f20e3e89e3
#
_cell.length_a   1.000
_cell.length_b   1.000
_cell.length_c   1.000
_cell.angle_alpha   90.00
_cell.angle_beta   90.00
_cell.angle_gamma   90.00
#
_symmetry.space_group_name_H-M   'P 1'
#
loop_
_entity.id
_entity.type
_entity.pdbx_description
1 polymer ?
#
loop_
_entity_poly.entity_id
_entity_poly.type
_entity_poly.pdbx_seq_one_letter_code
_entity_poly.pdbx_strand_id
1 'polypeptide(L)'
;IYTLSLHDALPISRSLRNQLRHEGKVPAIVYGYQIESTPIYFEEKDLSKILREHGANTVIKMTVDGKNINTLMSKAQLDTFTGQMLHVEFLSVNMKETTEVEAEVQLIGESAGVKAGGTLAQNLYTVLVAATPDKLPESIEVDITNLEIGDALTIADLPEHKDYEILTDPEEQLVAIVEAQTAPEEEEGTAAETTEPELAE
;
A
#
# COMPACT_ATOMS: atom_id res chain seq x y z
N ILE A 1 -7.41 -20.50 -0.02
CA ILE A 1 -7.95 -20.15 -1.35
C ILE A 1 -9.40 -19.72 -1.17
N TYR A 2 -9.68 -18.47 -1.48
CA TYR A 2 -10.98 -17.84 -1.27
C TYR A 2 -11.70 -17.71 -2.60
N THR A 3 -13.03 -17.86 -2.61
CA THR A 3 -13.83 -17.77 -3.82
C THR A 3 -14.63 -16.48 -3.76
N LEU A 4 -14.38 -15.59 -4.72
CA LEU A 4 -15.12 -14.35 -4.89
C LEU A 4 -16.31 -14.56 -5.84
N SER A 5 -17.48 -14.04 -5.49
CA SER A 5 -18.63 -14.03 -6.38
C SER A 5 -18.48 -12.88 -7.39
N LEU A 6 -18.32 -13.23 -8.67
CA LEU A 6 -18.06 -12.31 -9.75
C LEU A 6 -19.24 -12.22 -10.70
N HIS A 7 -19.42 -11.03 -11.21
CA HIS A 7 -20.39 -10.76 -12.27
C HIS A 7 -19.66 -10.14 -13.48
N ASP A 8 -19.95 -10.65 -14.67
CA ASP A 8 -19.39 -10.13 -15.92
C ASP A 8 -19.84 -8.68 -16.11
N ALA A 9 -18.87 -7.79 -16.31
CA ALA A 9 -19.15 -6.40 -16.57
C ALA A 9 -19.01 -6.11 -18.07
N LEU A 10 -20.09 -5.70 -18.68
CA LEU A 10 -20.09 -5.08 -20.02
C LEU A 10 -19.29 -3.78 -20.00
N PRO A 11 -18.86 -3.23 -21.17
CA PRO A 11 -18.09 -1.99 -21.26
C PRO A 11 -18.80 -0.87 -20.48
N ILE A 12 -18.16 -0.44 -19.38
CA ILE A 12 -18.80 0.35 -18.35
C ILE A 12 -18.75 1.83 -18.68
N SER A 13 -19.91 2.44 -18.96
CA SER A 13 -20.02 3.90 -19.08
C SER A 13 -19.72 4.59 -17.74
N ARG A 14 -19.33 5.86 -17.77
CA ARG A 14 -19.06 6.65 -16.54
C ARG A 14 -20.25 6.64 -15.57
N SER A 15 -21.46 6.73 -16.09
CA SER A 15 -22.70 6.69 -15.30
C SER A 15 -22.86 5.37 -14.57
N LEU A 16 -22.67 4.24 -15.27
CA LEU A 16 -22.81 2.91 -14.70
C LEU A 16 -21.74 2.63 -13.62
N ARG A 17 -20.50 3.08 -13.80
CA ARG A 17 -19.45 2.97 -12.76
C ARG A 17 -19.84 3.68 -11.47
N ASN A 18 -20.40 4.89 -11.59
CA ASN A 18 -20.84 5.63 -10.41
C ASN A 18 -22.03 4.94 -9.73
N GLN A 19 -22.95 4.40 -10.50
CA GLN A 19 -24.09 3.64 -9.97
C GLN A 19 -23.62 2.39 -9.22
N LEU A 20 -22.70 1.59 -9.79
CA LEU A 20 -22.12 0.41 -9.13
C LEU A 20 -21.46 0.77 -7.78
N ARG A 21 -20.68 1.85 -7.74
CA ARG A 21 -20.06 2.32 -6.50
C ARG A 21 -21.08 2.73 -5.44
N HIS A 22 -22.18 3.38 -5.84
CA HIS A 22 -23.28 3.70 -4.92
C HIS A 22 -24.01 2.44 -4.38
N GLU A 23 -24.01 1.37 -5.16
CA GLU A 23 -24.54 0.06 -4.74
C GLU A 23 -23.55 -0.75 -3.88
N GLY A 24 -22.36 -0.21 -3.60
CA GLY A 24 -21.31 -0.91 -2.85
C GLY A 24 -20.56 -1.98 -3.67
N LYS A 25 -20.61 -1.85 -5.01
CA LYS A 25 -19.90 -2.71 -5.95
C LYS A 25 -18.69 -1.99 -6.52
N VAL A 26 -17.57 -2.69 -6.60
CA VAL A 26 -16.31 -2.14 -7.11
C VAL A 26 -16.03 -2.71 -8.51
N PRO A 27 -15.83 -1.84 -9.51
CA PRO A 27 -15.34 -2.27 -10.81
C PRO A 27 -13.89 -2.70 -10.73
N ALA A 28 -13.55 -3.79 -11.42
CA ALA A 28 -12.21 -4.33 -11.48
C ALA A 28 -11.88 -4.85 -12.87
N ILE A 29 -10.61 -5.16 -13.07
CA ILE A 29 -10.11 -5.81 -14.27
C ILE A 29 -9.29 -7.03 -13.88
N VAL A 30 -9.47 -8.13 -14.61
CA VAL A 30 -8.62 -9.32 -14.50
C VAL A 30 -7.82 -9.44 -15.79
N TYR A 31 -6.52 -9.64 -15.68
CA TYR A 31 -5.61 -9.84 -16.79
C TYR A 31 -4.47 -10.78 -16.39
N GLY A 32 -3.70 -11.26 -17.35
CA GLY A 32 -2.48 -12.04 -17.10
C GLY A 32 -2.50 -13.42 -17.72
N TYR A 33 -2.09 -14.44 -16.92
CA TYR A 33 -1.87 -15.79 -17.44
C TYR A 33 -3.14 -16.42 -18.02
N GLN A 34 -3.11 -16.77 -19.33
CA GLN A 34 -4.18 -17.45 -20.09
C GLN A 34 -5.55 -16.75 -20.09
N ILE A 35 -5.61 -15.47 -19.80
CA ILE A 35 -6.84 -14.67 -19.80
C ILE A 35 -6.61 -13.34 -20.49
N GLU A 36 -7.55 -13.00 -21.36
CA GLU A 36 -7.66 -11.65 -21.91
C GLU A 36 -8.18 -10.69 -20.84
N SER A 37 -7.82 -9.41 -20.96
CA SER A 37 -8.28 -8.38 -20.04
C SER A 37 -9.80 -8.33 -20.00
N THR A 38 -10.37 -8.86 -18.92
CA THR A 38 -11.83 -8.97 -18.73
C THR A 38 -12.27 -8.01 -17.63
N PRO A 39 -13.16 -7.06 -17.92
CA PRO A 39 -13.74 -6.20 -16.90
C PRO A 39 -14.76 -6.99 -16.06
N ILE A 40 -14.68 -6.85 -14.76
CA ILE A 40 -15.55 -7.51 -13.79
C ILE A 40 -16.03 -6.51 -12.73
N TYR A 41 -16.98 -6.90 -11.90
CA TYR A 41 -17.31 -6.18 -10.67
C TYR A 41 -17.61 -7.18 -9.54
N PHE A 42 -17.38 -6.75 -8.31
CA PHE A 42 -17.60 -7.55 -7.11
C PHE A 42 -18.14 -6.66 -5.97
N GLU A 43 -18.60 -7.28 -4.90
CA GLU A 43 -19.01 -6.55 -3.71
C GLU A 43 -17.78 -6.12 -2.89
N GLU A 44 -17.70 -4.84 -2.53
CA GLU A 44 -16.59 -4.28 -1.74
C GLU A 44 -16.38 -5.01 -0.41
N LYS A 45 -17.48 -5.42 0.22
CA LYS A 45 -17.46 -6.11 1.52
C LYS A 45 -16.72 -7.45 1.48
N ASP A 46 -16.90 -8.20 0.40
CA ASP A 46 -16.29 -9.52 0.25
C ASP A 46 -14.77 -9.42 0.11
N LEU A 47 -14.30 -8.49 -0.74
CA LEU A 47 -12.86 -8.26 -0.89
C LEU A 47 -12.25 -7.68 0.39
N SER A 48 -12.89 -6.68 0.99
CA SER A 48 -12.39 -6.06 2.23
C SER A 48 -12.27 -7.07 3.37
N LYS A 49 -13.15 -8.06 3.44
CA LYS A 49 -13.05 -9.14 4.40
C LYS A 49 -11.84 -10.02 4.14
N ILE A 50 -11.63 -10.43 2.88
CA ILE A 50 -10.48 -11.26 2.49
C ILE A 50 -9.16 -10.51 2.79
N LEU A 51 -9.06 -9.25 2.39
CA LEU A 51 -7.85 -8.44 2.61
C LEU A 51 -7.54 -8.24 4.11
N ARG A 52 -8.57 -8.10 4.94
CA ARG A 52 -8.39 -7.95 6.40
C ARG A 52 -7.95 -9.23 7.08
N GLU A 53 -8.43 -10.38 6.61
CA GLU A 53 -8.14 -11.69 7.21
C GLU A 53 -6.80 -12.26 6.72
N HIS A 54 -6.37 -11.93 5.50
CA HIS A 54 -5.28 -12.63 4.81
C HIS A 54 -4.27 -11.70 4.10
N GLY A 55 -4.40 -10.39 4.26
CA GLY A 55 -3.48 -9.44 3.65
C GLY A 55 -3.70 -9.23 2.14
N ALA A 56 -2.91 -8.33 1.56
CA ALA A 56 -3.03 -7.91 0.16
C ALA A 56 -2.49 -8.94 -0.84
N ASN A 57 -1.47 -9.72 -0.46
CA ASN A 57 -0.77 -10.65 -1.33
C ASN A 57 -1.36 -12.07 -1.35
N THR A 58 -2.64 -12.19 -0.99
CA THR A 58 -3.35 -13.47 -0.93
C THR A 58 -3.83 -13.91 -2.30
N VAL A 59 -3.67 -15.22 -2.58
CA VAL A 59 -4.21 -15.83 -3.80
C VAL A 59 -5.72 -15.99 -3.68
N ILE A 60 -6.44 -15.30 -4.55
CA ILE A 60 -7.91 -15.32 -4.62
C ILE A 60 -8.32 -16.18 -5.81
N LYS A 61 -9.17 -17.18 -5.55
CA LYS A 61 -9.76 -17.99 -6.61
C LYS A 61 -11.02 -17.33 -7.13
N MET A 62 -11.03 -17.03 -8.42
CA MET A 62 -12.16 -16.40 -9.10
C MET A 62 -12.72 -17.31 -10.17
N THR A 63 -14.02 -17.20 -10.40
CA THR A 63 -14.66 -17.86 -11.54
C THR A 63 -15.08 -16.78 -12.54
N VAL A 64 -14.38 -16.70 -13.66
CA VAL A 64 -14.66 -15.75 -14.75
C VAL A 64 -15.03 -16.56 -15.99
N ASP A 65 -16.13 -16.26 -16.65
CA ASP A 65 -16.65 -16.99 -17.81
C ASP A 65 -16.73 -18.52 -17.61
N GLY A 66 -17.06 -18.96 -16.41
CA GLY A 66 -17.14 -20.39 -16.05
C GLY A 66 -15.77 -21.09 -15.88
N LYS A 67 -14.65 -20.37 -15.97
CA LYS A 67 -13.30 -20.88 -15.71
C LYS A 67 -12.84 -20.43 -14.32
N ASN A 68 -12.30 -21.38 -13.56
CA ASN A 68 -11.66 -21.07 -12.29
C ASN A 68 -10.22 -20.61 -12.54
N ILE A 69 -9.88 -19.44 -12.05
CA ILE A 69 -8.56 -18.83 -12.18
C ILE A 69 -8.04 -18.43 -10.79
N ASN A 70 -6.73 -18.54 -10.63
CA ASN A 70 -6.04 -18.03 -9.46
C ASN A 70 -5.52 -16.63 -9.77
N THR A 71 -5.86 -15.67 -8.93
CA THR A 71 -5.50 -14.28 -9.12
C THR A 71 -4.88 -13.70 -7.86
N LEU A 72 -3.98 -12.74 -8.05
CA LEU A 72 -3.44 -11.88 -7.01
C LEU A 72 -3.98 -10.47 -7.22
N MET A 73 -4.20 -9.74 -6.15
CA MET A 73 -4.48 -8.31 -6.23
C MET A 73 -3.18 -7.58 -6.55
N SER A 74 -3.12 -6.96 -7.73
CA SER A 74 -1.94 -6.21 -8.18
C SER A 74 -2.00 -4.77 -7.72
N LYS A 75 -3.14 -4.11 -7.92
CA LYS A 75 -3.31 -2.69 -7.60
C LYS A 75 -4.72 -2.38 -7.14
N ALA A 76 -4.82 -1.54 -6.13
CA ALA A 76 -6.09 -0.98 -5.68
C ALA A 76 -6.05 0.54 -5.72
N GLN A 77 -7.10 1.16 -6.24
CA GLN A 77 -7.32 2.59 -6.19
C GLN A 77 -8.34 2.89 -5.11
N LEU A 78 -7.94 3.67 -4.12
CA LEU A 78 -8.78 4.12 -3.02
C LEU A 78 -9.11 5.60 -3.18
N ASP A 79 -10.29 6.00 -2.74
CA ASP A 79 -10.65 7.40 -2.58
C ASP A 79 -9.96 7.95 -1.33
N THR A 80 -9.19 9.01 -1.49
CA THR A 80 -8.38 9.60 -0.41
C THR A 80 -9.22 10.15 0.74
N PHE A 81 -10.46 10.58 0.48
CA PHE A 81 -11.34 11.18 1.49
C PHE A 81 -12.26 10.17 2.17
N THR A 82 -12.83 9.26 1.39
CA THR A 82 -13.82 8.30 1.90
C THR A 82 -13.22 6.95 2.25
N GLY A 83 -12.02 6.65 1.75
CA GLY A 83 -11.38 5.34 1.88
C GLY A 83 -12.04 4.23 1.07
N GLN A 84 -13.05 4.54 0.24
CA GLN A 84 -13.73 3.56 -0.59
C GLN A 84 -12.85 3.06 -1.73
N MET A 85 -12.99 1.78 -2.08
CA MET A 85 -12.33 1.22 -3.24
C MET A 85 -12.97 1.72 -4.52
N LEU A 86 -12.20 2.41 -5.36
CA LEU A 86 -12.66 2.94 -6.65
C LEU A 86 -12.46 1.95 -7.79
N HIS A 87 -11.35 1.21 -7.77
CA HIS A 87 -10.97 0.24 -8.79
C HIS A 87 -9.97 -0.76 -8.24
N VAL A 88 -9.99 -1.99 -8.71
CA VAL A 88 -9.02 -3.03 -8.35
C VAL A 88 -8.55 -3.77 -9.60
N GLU A 89 -7.27 -4.07 -9.63
CA GLU A 89 -6.63 -4.85 -10.68
C GLU A 89 -6.21 -6.21 -10.13
N PHE A 90 -6.64 -7.26 -10.82
CA PHE A 90 -6.29 -8.62 -10.48
C PHE A 90 -5.41 -9.22 -11.57
N LEU A 91 -4.27 -9.74 -11.16
CA LEU A 91 -3.34 -10.45 -12.02
C LEU A 91 -3.61 -11.96 -11.92
N SER A 92 -3.97 -12.58 -13.02
CA SER A 92 -4.06 -14.06 -13.09
C SER A 92 -2.66 -14.65 -13.08
N VAL A 93 -2.41 -15.57 -12.18
CA VAL A 93 -1.08 -16.15 -11.95
C VAL A 93 -1.08 -17.67 -12.10
N ASN A 94 0.09 -18.18 -12.51
CA ASN A 94 0.36 -19.61 -12.51
C ASN A 94 1.09 -19.96 -11.19
N MET A 95 0.58 -20.92 -10.43
CA MET A 95 1.16 -21.32 -9.14
C MET A 95 2.60 -21.85 -9.21
N LYS A 96 3.12 -22.11 -10.44
CA LYS A 96 4.46 -22.67 -10.66
C LYS A 96 5.48 -21.63 -11.15
N GLU A 97 5.03 -20.46 -11.50
CA GLU A 97 5.87 -19.37 -12.00
C GLU A 97 6.10 -18.34 -10.93
N THR A 98 7.29 -17.74 -10.90
CA THR A 98 7.59 -16.61 -10.03
C THR A 98 6.84 -15.38 -10.53
N THR A 99 6.23 -14.68 -9.61
CA THR A 99 5.50 -13.44 -9.88
C THR A 99 6.08 -12.33 -9.03
N GLU A 100 6.23 -11.16 -9.62
CA GLU A 100 6.68 -9.96 -8.93
C GLU A 100 5.47 -9.27 -8.29
N VAL A 101 5.57 -8.99 -6.99
CA VAL A 101 4.50 -8.36 -6.21
C VAL A 101 5.10 -7.36 -5.23
N GLU A 102 4.37 -6.30 -4.95
CA GLU A 102 4.72 -5.36 -3.88
C GLU A 102 4.29 -5.93 -2.52
N ALA A 103 5.25 -6.10 -1.60
CA ALA A 103 4.99 -6.50 -0.23
C ALA A 103 5.07 -5.30 0.70
N GLU A 104 4.13 -5.20 1.64
CA GLU A 104 4.09 -4.13 2.63
C GLU A 104 5.17 -4.34 3.69
N VAL A 105 5.87 -3.26 4.04
CA VAL A 105 6.87 -3.26 5.11
C VAL A 105 6.22 -2.87 6.42
N GLN A 106 6.22 -3.80 7.39
CA GLN A 106 5.73 -3.57 8.74
C GLN A 106 6.89 -3.42 9.72
N LEU A 107 6.93 -2.27 10.39
CA LEU A 107 7.94 -1.97 11.39
C LEU A 107 7.51 -2.55 12.74
N ILE A 108 8.39 -3.36 13.34
CA ILE A 108 8.16 -3.98 14.64
C ILE A 108 9.10 -3.39 15.69
N GLY A 109 8.56 -3.15 16.88
CA GLY A 109 9.30 -2.63 18.02
C GLY A 109 9.24 -1.10 18.12
N GLU A 110 9.81 -0.59 19.19
CA GLU A 110 10.04 0.84 19.43
C GLU A 110 11.51 1.13 19.40
N SER A 111 11.96 1.97 18.49
CA SER A 111 13.37 2.29 18.37
C SER A 111 13.90 3.08 19.58
N ALA A 112 15.16 2.80 19.95
CA ALA A 112 15.87 3.53 20.99
C ALA A 112 15.99 5.02 20.65
N GLY A 113 16.16 5.34 19.37
CA GLY A 113 16.25 6.72 18.88
C GLY A 113 14.95 7.50 19.02
N VAL A 114 13.77 6.89 18.79
CA VAL A 114 12.47 7.55 19.03
C VAL A 114 12.28 7.80 20.53
N LYS A 115 12.65 6.85 21.40
CA LYS A 115 12.62 7.05 22.87
C LYS A 115 13.56 8.17 23.33
N ALA A 116 14.64 8.41 22.62
CA ALA A 116 15.58 9.49 22.89
C ALA A 116 15.14 10.86 22.33
N GLY A 117 13.97 10.92 21.66
CA GLY A 117 13.41 12.15 21.10
C GLY A 117 13.61 12.34 19.61
N GLY A 118 14.10 11.32 18.89
CA GLY A 118 14.15 11.32 17.41
C GLY A 118 12.78 11.11 16.78
N THR A 119 12.68 11.45 15.51
CA THR A 119 11.50 11.20 14.66
C THR A 119 11.81 10.08 13.68
N LEU A 120 10.93 9.09 13.63
CA LEU A 120 11.00 8.00 12.67
C LEU A 120 10.47 8.49 11.31
N ALA A 121 11.31 8.42 10.29
CA ALA A 121 10.95 8.68 8.90
C ALA A 121 10.96 7.36 8.12
N GLN A 122 9.80 6.87 7.71
CA GLN A 122 9.68 5.73 6.82
C GLN A 122 9.67 6.23 5.38
N ASN A 123 10.70 5.87 4.60
CA ASN A 123 10.86 6.28 3.22
C ASN A 123 10.16 5.32 2.26
N LEU A 124 10.23 4.00 2.54
CA LEU A 124 9.60 2.95 1.75
C LEU A 124 8.54 2.22 2.58
N TYR A 125 7.34 2.16 2.05
CA TYR A 125 6.21 1.44 2.64
C TYR A 125 6.00 0.08 1.98
N THR A 126 6.48 -0.10 0.75
CA THR A 126 6.38 -1.32 -0.04
C THR A 126 7.72 -1.67 -0.66
N VAL A 127 7.97 -2.96 -0.82
CA VAL A 127 9.18 -3.51 -1.44
C VAL A 127 8.76 -4.51 -2.50
N LEU A 128 9.38 -4.46 -3.68
CA LEU A 128 9.12 -5.38 -4.76
C LEU A 128 9.81 -6.73 -4.48
N VAL A 129 9.03 -7.79 -4.43
CA VAL A 129 9.50 -9.16 -4.19
C VAL A 129 9.08 -10.09 -5.31
N ALA A 130 9.96 -11.02 -5.66
CA ALA A 130 9.69 -12.11 -6.59
C ALA A 130 9.55 -13.41 -5.83
N ALA A 131 8.39 -14.05 -5.92
CA ALA A 131 8.14 -15.35 -5.31
C ALA A 131 7.10 -16.16 -6.08
N THR A 132 7.00 -17.44 -5.76
CA THR A 132 5.85 -18.22 -6.22
C THR A 132 4.61 -17.82 -5.43
N PRO A 133 3.40 -17.82 -6.03
CA PRO A 133 2.17 -17.35 -5.37
C PRO A 133 1.85 -18.03 -4.03
N ASP A 134 2.31 -19.28 -3.84
CA ASP A 134 2.14 -20.01 -2.57
C ASP A 134 3.05 -19.53 -1.44
N LYS A 135 4.12 -18.79 -1.77
CA LYS A 135 5.17 -18.37 -0.84
C LYS A 135 5.32 -16.85 -0.72
N LEU A 136 4.37 -16.12 -1.28
CA LEU A 136 4.34 -14.67 -1.18
C LEU A 136 4.14 -14.25 0.29
N PRO A 137 5.00 -13.37 0.83
CA PRO A 137 4.77 -12.82 2.16
C PRO A 137 3.60 -11.83 2.13
N GLU A 138 2.79 -11.83 3.18
CA GLU A 138 1.75 -10.81 3.37
C GLU A 138 2.39 -9.47 3.71
N SER A 139 3.40 -9.49 4.56
CA SER A 139 4.20 -8.32 4.96
C SER A 139 5.63 -8.75 5.28
N ILE A 140 6.55 -7.81 5.17
CA ILE A 140 7.94 -7.98 5.57
C ILE A 140 8.12 -7.28 6.91
N GLU A 141 8.37 -8.08 7.95
CA GLU A 141 8.58 -7.56 9.30
C GLU A 141 10.02 -7.06 9.47
N VAL A 142 10.15 -5.81 9.89
CA VAL A 142 11.44 -5.14 10.09
C VAL A 142 11.56 -4.69 11.54
N ASP A 143 12.51 -5.22 12.28
CA ASP A 143 12.77 -4.85 13.66
C ASP A 143 13.61 -3.56 13.73
N ILE A 144 13.00 -2.52 14.30
CA ILE A 144 13.61 -1.20 14.47
C ILE A 144 14.11 -0.92 15.90
N THR A 145 14.04 -1.91 16.80
CA THR A 145 14.28 -1.73 18.25
C THR A 145 15.68 -1.16 18.54
N ASN A 146 16.69 -1.54 17.78
CA ASN A 146 18.08 -1.18 18.01
C ASN A 146 18.53 0.09 17.29
N LEU A 147 17.67 0.76 16.55
CA LEU A 147 18.04 1.95 15.80
C LEU A 147 18.18 3.17 16.71
N GLU A 148 19.31 3.86 16.60
CA GLU A 148 19.61 5.12 17.31
C GLU A 148 19.31 6.34 16.42
N ILE A 149 19.42 7.55 17.01
CA ILE A 149 19.24 8.80 16.27
C ILE A 149 20.38 8.95 15.24
N GLY A 150 20.02 9.16 13.99
CA GLY A 150 20.96 9.26 12.86
C GLY A 150 21.21 7.95 12.13
N ASP A 151 20.66 6.82 12.63
CA ASP A 151 20.75 5.54 11.94
C ASP A 151 19.68 5.45 10.84
N ALA A 152 20.05 4.75 9.77
CA ALA A 152 19.16 4.38 8.68
C ALA A 152 19.27 2.87 8.42
N LEU A 153 18.14 2.24 8.14
CA LEU A 153 18.07 0.84 7.77
C LEU A 153 17.80 0.74 6.28
N THR A 154 18.65 -0.02 5.59
CA THR A 154 18.54 -0.24 4.13
C THR A 154 17.91 -1.60 3.83
N ILE A 155 17.54 -1.81 2.58
CA ILE A 155 17.02 -3.11 2.11
C ILE A 155 18.06 -4.22 2.29
N ALA A 156 19.36 -3.91 2.17
CA ALA A 156 20.44 -4.87 2.39
C ALA A 156 20.52 -5.42 3.82
N ASP A 157 19.97 -4.69 4.80
CA ASP A 157 19.96 -5.10 6.21
C ASP A 157 18.79 -6.06 6.54
N LEU A 158 17.88 -6.28 5.57
CA LEU A 158 16.79 -7.22 5.74
C LEU A 158 17.30 -8.67 5.75
N PRO A 159 16.72 -9.55 6.56
CA PRO A 159 17.09 -10.96 6.56
C PRO A 159 16.74 -11.59 5.20
N GLU A 160 17.70 -12.26 4.60
CA GLU A 160 17.45 -13.06 3.40
C GLU A 160 16.50 -14.21 3.71
N HIS A 161 15.40 -14.28 2.98
CA HIS A 161 14.46 -15.37 3.04
C HIS A 161 14.64 -16.32 1.84
N LYS A 162 14.49 -17.62 2.09
CA LYS A 162 14.62 -18.64 1.04
C LYS A 162 13.40 -18.75 0.13
N ASP A 163 12.30 -18.17 0.54
CA ASP A 163 11.01 -18.33 -0.10
C ASP A 163 10.70 -17.22 -1.11
N TYR A 164 11.35 -16.06 -0.99
CA TYR A 164 11.19 -14.93 -1.89
C TYR A 164 12.52 -14.18 -2.10
N GLU A 165 12.65 -13.52 -3.24
CA GLU A 165 13.79 -12.69 -3.61
C GLU A 165 13.35 -11.22 -3.66
N ILE A 166 14.12 -10.33 -3.05
CA ILE A 166 13.85 -8.89 -3.07
C ILE A 166 14.48 -8.33 -4.34
N LEU A 167 13.67 -7.65 -5.16
CA LEU A 167 14.10 -7.04 -6.42
C LEU A 167 14.42 -5.55 -6.30
N THR A 168 13.95 -4.91 -5.23
CA THR A 168 14.22 -3.48 -4.98
C THR A 168 15.70 -3.27 -4.71
N ASP A 169 16.23 -2.09 -5.07
CA ASP A 169 17.65 -1.75 -4.92
C ASP A 169 18.11 -1.91 -3.45
N PRO A 170 19.14 -2.70 -3.17
CA PRO A 170 19.63 -2.93 -1.81
C PRO A 170 20.16 -1.66 -1.11
N GLU A 171 20.51 -0.62 -1.87
CA GLU A 171 21.00 0.65 -1.32
C GLU A 171 19.87 1.60 -0.89
N GLU A 172 18.62 1.30 -1.24
CA GLU A 172 17.48 2.11 -0.82
C GLU A 172 17.23 2.04 0.68
N GLN A 173 16.98 3.21 1.28
CA GLN A 173 16.69 3.33 2.70
C GLN A 173 15.20 3.06 2.98
N LEU A 174 14.94 2.06 3.80
CA LEU A 174 13.59 1.73 4.28
C LEU A 174 13.12 2.73 5.34
N VAL A 175 13.94 2.93 6.35
CA VAL A 175 13.63 3.72 7.53
C VAL A 175 14.87 4.49 7.96
N ALA A 176 14.68 5.72 8.41
CA ALA A 176 15.71 6.53 9.05
C ALA A 176 15.18 7.18 10.32
N ILE A 177 16.04 7.33 11.32
CA ILE A 177 15.70 8.10 12.53
C ILE A 177 16.44 9.42 12.47
N VAL A 178 15.67 10.49 12.28
CA VAL A 178 16.20 11.86 12.24
C VAL A 178 16.02 12.55 13.58
N GLU A 179 16.92 13.47 13.90
CA GLU A 179 16.73 14.34 15.07
C GLU A 179 15.45 15.16 14.90
N ALA A 180 14.63 15.21 15.94
CA ALA A 180 13.48 16.10 15.93
C ALA A 180 13.98 17.54 15.85
N GLN A 181 13.80 18.18 14.68
CA GLN A 181 13.97 19.63 14.61
C GLN A 181 12.88 20.25 15.49
N THR A 182 13.26 20.67 16.69
CA THR A 182 12.46 21.65 17.41
C THR A 182 12.35 22.86 16.50
N ALA A 183 11.15 23.11 15.98
CA ALA A 183 10.85 24.37 15.30
C ALA A 183 11.39 25.49 16.19
N PRO A 184 12.14 26.48 15.67
CA PRO A 184 12.52 27.63 16.46
C PRO A 184 11.23 28.22 17.02
N GLU A 185 11.12 28.28 18.37
CA GLU A 185 10.15 29.14 19.03
C GLU A 185 10.31 30.51 18.38
N GLU A 186 9.31 30.95 17.63
CA GLU A 186 9.17 32.35 17.28
C GLU A 186 9.15 33.09 18.63
N GLU A 187 10.29 33.68 18.96
CA GLU A 187 10.35 34.69 20.02
C GLU A 187 9.31 35.76 19.67
N GLU A 188 8.23 35.79 20.42
CA GLU A 188 7.40 36.97 20.56
C GLU A 188 8.31 38.11 21.05
N GLY A 189 8.94 38.79 20.13
CA GLY A 189 9.73 39.99 20.31
C GLY A 189 8.88 41.24 20.10
N THR A 190 8.21 41.63 21.17
CA THR A 190 7.98 42.99 21.64
C THR A 190 7.62 44.07 20.62
N ALA A 191 6.38 44.50 20.82
CA ALA A 191 5.99 45.88 21.10
C ALA A 191 6.28 46.98 20.08
N ALA A 192 5.17 47.47 19.58
CA ALA A 192 4.79 48.86 19.57
C ALA A 192 5.77 49.89 18.99
N GLU A 193 5.39 50.50 17.91
CA GLU A 193 5.27 51.95 17.96
C GLU A 193 4.25 52.47 16.94
N THR A 194 3.21 52.98 17.51
CA THR A 194 2.18 53.82 16.88
C THR A 194 2.84 55.04 16.25
N THR A 195 2.67 55.23 14.96
CA THR A 195 2.66 56.56 14.39
C THR A 195 1.55 56.65 13.37
N GLU A 196 0.49 57.32 13.76
CA GLU A 196 -0.49 57.93 12.88
C GLU A 196 0.20 58.81 11.84
N PRO A 197 -0.19 58.81 10.61
CA PRO A 197 -0.03 59.95 9.75
C PRO A 197 -1.34 60.77 9.73
N GLU A 198 -1.21 61.92 10.27
CA GLU A 198 -2.04 63.11 10.19
C GLU A 198 -2.52 63.37 8.76
N LEU A 199 -3.83 63.62 8.64
CA LEU A 199 -4.52 64.20 7.49
C LEU A 199 -4.08 65.65 7.30
N ALA A 200 -3.64 66.03 6.12
CA ALA A 200 -3.68 67.38 5.63
C ALA A 200 -3.79 67.43 4.10
N GLU A 201 -4.91 67.99 3.71
CA GLU A 201 -5.31 68.75 2.46
C GLU A 201 -5.43 67.95 1.18
#